data_5a39e2ed9c5d8f2fe5a62b79a5410cb3
#
_entry.id   5a39e2ed9c5d8f2fe5a62b79a5410cb3
#
_cell.length_a   1.000
_cell.length_b   1.000
_cell.length_c   1.000
_cell.angle_alpha   90.00
_cell.angle_beta   90.00
_cell.angle_gamma   90.00
#
_symmetry.space_group_name_H-M   'P 1'
#
loop_
_entity.id
_entity.type
_entity.pdbx_description
1 polymer ?
#
loop_
_entity_poly.entity_id
_entity_poly.type
_entity_poly.pdbx_seq_one_letter_code
_entity_poly.pdbx_strand_id
1 'polypeptide(L)'
;MKKNVAVIGSSGAIGNAVSKILLDDETVQSVYNFSRSISTNTSDKENRIYIDIENEESIKDAVDKIPQDIKFDLIFVATGILHNENDVYPEKSIRDISADKFKKVLMINTVGPALI
;
A
#
# COMPACT_ATOMS: atom_id res chain seq x y z
N MET A 1 -8.37 -21.43 12.50
CA MET A 1 -7.21 -21.17 11.63
C MET A 1 -6.89 -19.70 11.65
N LYS A 2 -5.64 -19.38 11.90
CA LYS A 2 -5.20 -17.98 11.90
C LYS A 2 -4.84 -17.52 10.48
N LYS A 3 -5.07 -16.25 10.20
CA LYS A 3 -4.96 -15.66 8.86
C LYS A 3 -3.70 -14.81 8.71
N ASN A 4 -3.12 -14.85 7.52
CA ASN A 4 -2.07 -13.92 7.10
C ASN A 4 -2.71 -12.86 6.21
N VAL A 5 -2.45 -11.59 6.51
CA VAL A 5 -3.06 -10.48 5.78
C VAL A 5 -2.00 -9.49 5.32
N ALA A 6 -2.26 -8.82 4.21
CA ALA A 6 -1.41 -7.78 3.67
C ALA A 6 -2.19 -6.48 3.51
N VAL A 7 -1.58 -5.37 3.90
CA VAL A 7 -2.11 -4.01 3.70
C VAL A 7 -1.11 -3.23 2.87
N ILE A 8 -1.50 -2.84 1.67
CA ILE A 8 -0.69 -2.03 0.77
C ILE A 8 -1.13 -0.57 0.92
N GLY A 9 -0.20 0.30 1.29
CA GLY A 9 -0.51 1.68 1.63
C GLY A 9 -0.85 1.87 3.11
N SER A 10 -0.17 1.13 3.98
CA SER A 10 -0.44 1.10 5.42
C SER A 10 -0.11 2.40 6.16
N SER A 11 0.64 3.31 5.56
CA SER A 11 0.95 4.62 6.15
C SER A 11 -0.12 5.68 5.90
N GLY A 12 -1.03 5.47 4.96
CA GLY A 12 -2.16 6.36 4.72
C GLY A 12 -3.24 6.23 5.79
N ALA A 13 -4.20 7.15 5.81
CA ALA A 13 -5.23 7.20 6.85
C ALA A 13 -6.08 5.91 6.88
N ILE A 14 -6.56 5.44 5.73
CA ILE A 14 -7.39 4.23 5.64
C ILE A 14 -6.55 2.99 5.90
N GLY A 15 -5.39 2.88 5.24
CA GLY A 15 -4.50 1.72 5.40
C GLY A 15 -4.02 1.57 6.84
N ASN A 16 -3.66 2.66 7.51
CA ASN A 16 -3.27 2.63 8.91
C ASN A 16 -4.42 2.19 9.84
N ALA A 17 -5.62 2.70 9.60
CA ALA A 17 -6.79 2.29 10.39
C ALA A 17 -7.11 0.80 10.21
N VAL A 18 -7.09 0.30 8.98
CA VAL A 18 -7.30 -1.13 8.68
C VAL A 18 -6.20 -1.98 9.33
N SER A 19 -4.94 -1.57 9.20
CA SER A 19 -3.82 -2.28 9.81
C SER A 19 -3.97 -2.42 11.32
N LYS A 20 -4.38 -1.36 12.01
CA LYS A 20 -4.60 -1.40 13.46
C LYS A 20 -5.69 -2.39 13.85
N ILE A 21 -6.80 -2.40 13.13
CA ILE A 21 -7.89 -3.34 13.36
C ILE A 21 -7.40 -4.78 13.19
N LEU A 22 -6.63 -5.04 12.13
CA LEU A 22 -6.09 -6.38 11.86
C LEU A 22 -5.05 -6.82 12.90
N LEU A 23 -4.24 -5.89 13.40
CA LEU A 23 -3.26 -6.19 14.46
C LEU A 23 -3.94 -6.56 15.78
N ASP A 24 -5.10 -5.98 16.06
CA ASP A 24 -5.87 -6.28 17.27
C ASP A 24 -6.76 -7.53 17.13
N ASP A 25 -6.91 -8.06 15.92
CA ASP A 25 -7.77 -9.23 15.66
C ASP A 25 -7.03 -10.52 16.02
N GLU A 26 -7.59 -11.29 16.96
CA GLU A 26 -7.01 -12.55 17.41
C GLU A 26 -7.01 -13.66 16.35
N THR A 27 -7.85 -13.53 15.31
CA THR A 27 -7.88 -14.48 14.19
C THR A 27 -6.77 -14.23 13.17
N VAL A 28 -6.07 -13.10 13.27
CA VAL A 28 -4.96 -12.74 12.41
C VAL A 28 -3.63 -13.17 13.03
N GLN A 29 -2.87 -13.96 12.31
CA GLN A 29 -1.55 -14.44 12.73
C GLN A 29 -0.46 -13.44 12.40
N SER A 30 -0.47 -12.89 11.18
CA SER A 30 0.52 -11.92 10.73
C SER A 30 -0.11 -10.84 9.86
N VAL A 31 0.40 -9.62 10.01
CA VAL A 31 0.03 -8.47 9.19
C VAL A 31 1.28 -7.97 8.48
N TYR A 32 1.26 -7.99 7.16
CA TYR A 32 2.32 -7.46 6.31
C TYR A 32 1.90 -6.07 5.84
N ASN A 33 2.57 -5.06 6.37
CA ASN A 33 2.32 -3.65 6.07
C ASN A 33 3.31 -3.13 5.06
N PHE A 34 2.82 -2.75 3.90
CA PHE A 34 3.63 -2.24 2.79
C PHE A 34 3.41 -0.74 2.64
N SER A 35 4.46 0.04 2.71
CA SER A 35 4.42 1.48 2.49
C SER A 35 5.78 2.03 2.12
N ARG A 36 5.83 3.29 1.71
CA ARG A 36 7.10 4.00 1.50
C ARG A 36 7.75 4.44 2.81
N SER A 37 6.96 4.51 3.89
CA SER A 37 7.46 4.87 5.22
C SER A 37 7.85 3.61 5.97
N ILE A 38 9.15 3.45 6.26
CA ILE A 38 9.64 2.32 7.06
C ILE A 38 9.91 2.82 8.46
N SER A 39 9.27 2.18 9.42
CA SER A 39 9.53 2.35 10.83
C SER A 39 9.58 0.98 11.52
N THR A 40 9.90 0.96 12.79
CA THR A 40 9.95 -0.29 13.56
C THR A 40 8.57 -0.92 13.66
N ASN A 41 8.51 -2.26 13.61
CA ASN A 41 7.29 -2.99 13.87
C ASN A 41 6.75 -2.67 15.27
N THR A 42 5.44 -2.53 15.41
CA THR A 42 4.79 -2.20 16.68
C THR A 42 4.34 -3.44 17.45
N SER A 43 4.38 -4.60 16.83
CA SER A 43 3.92 -5.86 17.40
C SER A 43 4.67 -7.02 16.76
N ASP A 44 4.72 -8.17 17.47
CA ASP A 44 5.39 -9.38 16.97
C ASP A 44 4.74 -9.96 15.70
N LYS A 45 3.46 -9.68 15.48
CA LYS A 45 2.76 -10.14 14.28
C LYS A 45 2.76 -9.14 13.13
N GLU A 46 3.37 -7.96 13.31
CA GLU A 46 3.52 -6.96 12.26
C GLU A 46 4.84 -7.14 11.52
N ASN A 47 4.78 -7.10 10.20
CA ASN A 47 5.94 -7.11 9.31
C ASN A 47 5.85 -5.92 8.37
N ARG A 48 6.75 -4.95 8.52
CA ARG A 48 6.78 -3.76 7.66
C ARG A 48 7.77 -3.95 6.54
N ILE A 49 7.30 -3.77 5.32
CA ILE A 49 8.09 -3.92 4.10
C ILE A 49 7.93 -2.64 3.26
N TYR A 50 9.06 -2.12 2.79
CA TYR A 50 9.07 -0.98 1.88
C TYR A 50 8.47 -1.38 0.53
N ILE A 51 7.59 -0.53 0.00
CA ILE A 51 7.08 -0.60 -1.36
C ILE A 51 6.82 0.81 -1.89
N ASP A 52 7.17 1.02 -3.14
CA ASP A 52 6.75 2.17 -3.93
C ASP A 52 6.02 1.64 -5.16
N ILE A 53 4.71 1.82 -5.21
CA ILE A 53 3.89 1.28 -6.29
C ILE A 53 4.10 1.98 -7.63
N GLU A 54 4.79 3.10 -7.66
CA GLU A 54 5.23 3.76 -8.89
C GLU A 54 6.49 3.11 -9.49
N ASN A 55 7.13 2.20 -8.75
CA ASN A 55 8.37 1.55 -9.15
C ASN A 55 8.19 0.03 -9.17
N GLU A 56 8.16 -0.56 -10.37
CA GLU A 56 7.94 -1.99 -10.54
C GLU A 56 9.01 -2.85 -9.87
N GLU A 57 10.28 -2.43 -9.88
CA GLU A 57 11.35 -3.14 -9.17
C GLU A 57 11.10 -3.16 -7.67
N SER A 58 10.64 -2.05 -7.09
CA SER A 58 10.27 -1.99 -5.67
C SER A 58 9.18 -2.99 -5.32
N ILE A 59 8.22 -3.21 -6.20
CA ILE A 59 7.16 -4.19 -6.00
C ILE A 59 7.75 -5.61 -5.98
N LYS A 60 8.64 -5.94 -6.92
CA LYS A 60 9.34 -7.23 -6.96
C LYS A 60 10.19 -7.46 -5.72
N ASP A 61 10.96 -6.45 -5.31
CA ASP A 61 11.80 -6.52 -4.10
C ASP A 61 10.96 -6.73 -2.84
N ALA A 62 9.80 -6.09 -2.75
CA ALA A 62 8.89 -6.26 -1.64
C ALA A 62 8.33 -7.70 -1.58
N VAL A 63 7.96 -8.27 -2.71
CA VAL A 63 7.49 -9.65 -2.79
C VAL A 63 8.58 -10.64 -2.37
N ASP A 64 9.83 -10.39 -2.77
CA ASP A 64 10.97 -11.25 -2.42
C ASP A 64 11.26 -11.29 -0.91
N LYS A 65 10.80 -10.29 -0.16
CA LYS A 65 10.94 -10.23 1.30
C LYS A 65 9.86 -11.03 2.05
N ILE A 66 8.82 -11.48 1.35
CA ILE A 66 7.78 -12.31 1.95
C ILE A 66 8.28 -13.76 1.98
N PRO A 67 8.25 -14.43 3.15
CA PRO A 67 8.60 -15.86 3.20
C PRO A 67 7.75 -16.68 2.23
N GLN A 68 8.38 -17.63 1.54
CA GLN A 68 7.73 -18.42 0.48
C GLN A 68 6.58 -19.29 0.96
N ASP A 69 6.56 -19.63 2.23
CA ASP A 69 5.48 -20.42 2.85
C ASP A 69 4.26 -19.60 3.26
N ILE A 70 4.36 -18.27 3.21
CA ILE A 70 3.25 -17.38 3.54
C ILE A 70 2.27 -17.29 2.38
N LYS A 71 1.00 -17.58 2.68
CA LYS A 71 -0.13 -17.35 1.78
C LYS A 71 -1.07 -16.35 2.43
N PHE A 72 -1.43 -15.32 1.70
CA PHE A 72 -2.35 -14.31 2.20
C PHE A 72 -3.81 -14.76 2.05
N ASP A 73 -4.56 -14.62 3.12
CA ASP A 73 -6.01 -14.80 3.13
C ASP A 73 -6.75 -13.53 2.72
N LEU A 74 -6.09 -12.38 2.93
CA LEU A 74 -6.61 -11.06 2.55
C LEU A 74 -5.46 -10.18 2.08
N ILE A 75 -5.67 -9.50 0.97
CA ILE A 75 -4.81 -8.39 0.52
C ILE A 75 -5.70 -7.16 0.40
N PHE A 76 -5.41 -6.14 1.19
CA PHE A 76 -6.14 -4.88 1.20
C PHE A 76 -5.28 -3.78 0.60
N VAL A 77 -5.70 -3.24 -0.54
CA VAL A 77 -4.98 -2.17 -1.24
C VAL A 77 -5.63 -0.85 -0.90
N ALA A 78 -4.90 -0.02 -0.15
CA ALA A 78 -5.35 1.29 0.33
C ALA A 78 -4.54 2.44 -0.29
N THR A 79 -3.87 2.19 -1.41
CA THR A 79 -3.15 3.22 -2.15
C THR A 79 -4.09 4.01 -3.04
N GLY A 80 -3.84 5.30 -3.15
CA GLY A 80 -4.61 6.16 -4.03
C GLY A 80 -4.23 7.61 -3.82
N ILE A 81 -4.41 8.42 -4.85
CA ILE A 81 -4.15 9.84 -4.80
C ILE A 81 -5.20 10.60 -5.59
N LEU A 82 -5.71 11.69 -5.02
CA LEU A 82 -6.48 12.70 -5.73
C LEU A 82 -5.67 13.99 -5.87
N HIS A 83 -4.90 14.29 -4.84
CA HIS A 83 -3.97 15.41 -4.82
C HIS A 83 -2.79 15.09 -3.88
N ASN A 84 -1.71 15.84 -4.04
CA ASN A 84 -0.62 15.87 -3.06
C ASN A 84 -0.23 17.33 -2.79
N GLU A 85 0.73 17.52 -1.89
CA GLU A 85 1.17 18.86 -1.48
C GLU A 85 2.04 19.56 -2.53
N ASN A 86 2.58 18.82 -3.48
CA ASN A 86 3.61 19.32 -4.41
C ASN A 86 3.08 19.65 -5.80
N ASP A 87 2.52 18.66 -6.52
CA ASP A 87 2.30 18.77 -7.96
C ASP A 87 0.95 18.24 -8.45
N VAL A 88 0.20 17.53 -7.62
CA VAL A 88 -1.08 16.94 -8.00
C VAL A 88 -2.23 17.58 -7.23
N TYR A 89 -3.14 18.19 -7.95
CA TYR A 89 -4.34 18.82 -7.42
C TYR A 89 -5.58 18.35 -8.19
N PRO A 90 -6.75 18.29 -7.56
CA PRO A 90 -8.00 18.01 -8.29
C PRO A 90 -8.23 19.05 -9.37
N GLU A 91 -8.46 18.60 -10.59
CA GLU A 91 -8.78 19.47 -11.71
C GLU A 91 -10.22 19.97 -11.61
N LYS A 92 -10.42 21.26 -11.81
CA LYS A 92 -11.73 21.91 -11.81
C LYS A 92 -12.33 22.03 -13.21
N SER A 93 -11.51 21.88 -14.25
CA SER A 93 -11.94 21.91 -15.63
C SER A 93 -10.99 21.11 -16.53
N ILE A 94 -11.42 20.81 -17.75
CA ILE A 94 -10.60 20.15 -18.77
C ILE A 94 -9.29 20.91 -19.04
N ARG A 95 -9.32 22.25 -18.92
CA ARG A 95 -8.13 23.08 -19.15
C ARG A 95 -7.00 22.84 -18.15
N ASP A 96 -7.34 22.32 -16.96
CA ASP A 96 -6.39 22.10 -15.88
C ASP A 96 -5.70 20.75 -16.00
N ILE A 97 -6.15 19.87 -16.90
CA ILE A 97 -5.57 18.55 -17.11
C ILE A 97 -4.21 18.67 -17.78
N SER A 98 -3.20 18.07 -17.19
CA SER A 98 -1.88 17.90 -17.79
C SER A 98 -1.53 16.43 -17.92
N ALA A 99 -0.76 16.07 -18.95
CA ALA A 99 -0.34 14.69 -19.18
C ALA A 99 0.45 14.13 -18.00
N ASP A 100 1.37 14.90 -17.44
CA ASP A 100 2.23 14.46 -16.34
C ASP A 100 1.45 14.17 -15.05
N LYS A 101 0.53 15.07 -14.69
CA LYS A 101 -0.33 14.89 -13.51
C LYS A 101 -1.30 13.74 -13.69
N PHE A 102 -1.88 13.62 -14.87
CA PHE A 102 -2.79 12.54 -15.22
C PHE A 102 -2.09 11.17 -15.17
N LYS A 103 -0.91 11.08 -15.76
CA LYS A 103 -0.09 9.86 -15.69
C LYS A 103 0.24 9.47 -14.26
N LYS A 104 0.58 10.43 -13.40
CA LYS A 104 0.90 10.18 -12.00
C LYS A 104 -0.29 9.62 -11.24
N VAL A 105 -1.46 10.21 -11.42
CA VAL A 105 -2.69 9.73 -10.79
C VAL A 105 -3.04 8.32 -11.27
N LEU A 106 -2.95 8.06 -12.59
CA LEU A 106 -3.17 6.73 -13.16
C LEU A 106 -2.15 5.71 -12.66
N MET A 107 -0.87 6.10 -12.55
CA MET A 107 0.17 5.20 -12.05
C MET A 107 -0.14 4.75 -10.62
N ILE A 108 -0.49 5.66 -9.75
CA ILE A 108 -0.77 5.35 -8.34
C ILE A 108 -2.12 4.64 -8.18
N ASN A 109 -3.16 5.09 -8.88
CA ASN A 109 -4.53 4.60 -8.65
C ASN A 109 -4.90 3.38 -9.49
N THR A 110 -4.19 3.12 -10.57
CA THR A 110 -4.55 2.07 -11.54
C THR A 110 -3.40 1.13 -11.82
N VAL A 111 -2.29 1.65 -12.35
CA VAL A 111 -1.16 0.80 -12.80
C VAL A 111 -0.48 0.13 -11.61
N GLY A 112 -0.13 0.91 -10.57
CA GLY A 112 0.52 0.38 -9.38
C GLY A 112 -0.27 -0.75 -8.71
N PRO A 113 -1.55 -0.54 -8.35
CA PRO A 113 -2.39 -1.60 -7.80
C PRO A 113 -2.52 -2.83 -8.70
N ALA A 114 -2.54 -2.64 -10.02
CA ALA A 114 -2.62 -3.77 -10.96
C ALA A 114 -1.34 -4.62 -11.01
N LEU A 115 -0.19 -4.08 -10.59
CA LEU A 115 1.08 -4.78 -10.55
C LEU A 115 1.30 -5.57 -9.25
N ILE A 116 0.50 -5.33 -8.24
CA ILE A 116 0.56 -6.04 -6.95
C ILE A 116 -0.11 -7.40 -7.07
#